data_c7001098e3d12a411cd5e65f63580781
#
_entry.id   c7001098e3d12a411cd5e65f63580781
#
_cell.length_a   1.000
_cell.length_b   1.000
_cell.length_c   1.000
_cell.angle_alpha   90.00
_cell.angle_beta   90.00
_cell.angle_gamma   90.00
#
_symmetry.space_group_name_H-M   'P 1'
#
loop_
_entity.id
_entity.type
_entity.pdbx_description
1 polymer ?
#
loop_
_entity_poly.entity_id
_entity_poly.type
_entity_poly.pdbx_seq_one_letter_code
_entity_poly.pdbx_strand_id
1 'polypeptide(L)'
;MTVRLRAMTDEEFTGWFTATGEDYVAQRIRSGQPAGKARAMADEQLATFFPGGRPAEGHRVWVAELDGVTVGWAWVGPHPNRPVDPTVAWLFSIEVDRARRGQGLGRSTLAALEAELVADGVTELGLNVFAGNDSAKRLYATSGYDERAVTMSKTLL
;
A
#
# COMPACT_ATOMS: atom_id res chain seq x y z
N MET A 1 10.60 12.56 16.02
CA MET A 1 10.63 12.34 14.56
C MET A 1 9.18 12.26 14.06
N THR A 2 8.80 13.17 13.19
CA THR A 2 7.43 13.25 12.72
C THR A 2 7.42 13.21 11.19
N VAL A 3 6.82 12.15 10.64
CA VAL A 3 6.58 12.05 9.21
C VAL A 3 5.30 12.82 8.88
N ARG A 4 5.31 13.53 7.78
CA ARG A 4 4.18 14.27 7.24
C ARG A 4 3.77 13.64 5.91
N LEU A 5 2.47 13.49 5.71
CA LEU A 5 1.93 13.05 4.42
C LEU A 5 1.55 14.26 3.58
N ARG A 6 1.83 14.16 2.30
CA ARG A 6 1.51 15.19 1.33
C ARG A 6 1.01 14.52 0.04
N ALA A 7 0.10 15.18 -0.66
CA ALA A 7 -0.34 14.71 -1.97
C ALA A 7 0.84 14.65 -2.95
N MET A 8 0.83 13.68 -3.84
CA MET A 8 1.81 13.59 -4.92
C MET A 8 1.55 14.68 -5.96
N THR A 9 2.63 15.22 -6.54
CA THR A 9 2.52 15.98 -7.77
C THR A 9 2.18 15.03 -8.91
N ASP A 10 1.74 15.55 -10.06
CA ASP A 10 1.43 14.71 -11.23
C ASP A 10 2.66 13.93 -11.70
N GLU A 11 3.83 14.54 -11.67
CA GLU A 11 5.09 13.91 -12.05
C GLU A 11 5.45 12.77 -11.07
N GLU A 12 5.33 13.02 -9.78
CA GLU A 12 5.57 11.99 -8.76
C GLU A 12 4.61 10.82 -8.90
N PHE A 13 3.34 11.11 -9.16
CA PHE A 13 2.33 10.08 -9.35
C PHE A 13 2.64 9.22 -10.58
N THR A 14 3.01 9.82 -11.70
CA THR A 14 3.37 9.08 -12.91
C THR A 14 4.54 8.13 -12.65
N GLY A 15 5.58 8.59 -11.97
CA GLY A 15 6.72 7.75 -11.59
C GLY A 15 6.33 6.62 -10.64
N TRP A 16 5.55 6.94 -9.62
CA TRP A 16 5.05 5.96 -8.67
C TRP A 16 4.18 4.90 -9.33
N PHE A 17 3.26 5.29 -10.20
CA PHE A 17 2.35 4.40 -10.90
C PHE A 17 3.11 3.41 -11.77
N THR A 18 4.10 3.88 -12.53
CA THR A 18 4.95 3.04 -13.36
C THR A 18 5.73 2.04 -12.51
N ALA A 19 6.37 2.49 -11.43
CA ALA A 19 7.14 1.64 -10.54
C ALA A 19 6.25 0.58 -9.87
N THR A 20 5.06 0.96 -9.43
CA THR A 20 4.09 0.05 -8.81
C THR A 20 3.65 -1.04 -9.79
N GLY A 21 3.40 -0.66 -11.05
CA GLY A 21 3.06 -1.63 -12.10
C GLY A 21 4.19 -2.63 -12.35
N GLU A 22 5.43 -2.17 -12.42
CA GLU A 22 6.59 -3.03 -12.58
C GLU A 22 6.75 -3.99 -11.40
N ASP A 23 6.53 -3.53 -10.18
CA ASP A 23 6.58 -4.37 -8.98
C ASP A 23 5.51 -5.47 -9.02
N TYR A 24 4.29 -5.16 -9.45
CA TYR A 24 3.22 -6.15 -9.58
C TYR A 24 3.58 -7.21 -10.61
N VAL A 25 4.13 -6.81 -11.75
CA VAL A 25 4.61 -7.76 -12.77
C VAL A 25 5.70 -8.66 -12.19
N ALA A 26 6.69 -8.07 -11.52
CA ALA A 26 7.80 -8.81 -10.92
C ALA A 26 7.32 -9.83 -9.88
N GLN A 27 6.36 -9.46 -9.03
CA GLN A 27 5.79 -10.38 -8.04
C GLN A 27 5.07 -11.56 -8.70
N ARG A 28 4.31 -11.32 -9.78
CA ARG A 28 3.61 -12.38 -10.51
C ARG A 28 4.58 -13.33 -11.22
N ILE A 29 5.66 -12.80 -11.79
CA ILE A 29 6.72 -13.63 -12.39
C ILE A 29 7.39 -14.51 -11.33
N ARG A 30 7.69 -13.94 -10.17
CA ARG A 30 8.27 -14.71 -9.05
C ARG A 30 7.33 -15.82 -8.56
N SER A 31 6.03 -15.63 -8.69
CA SER A 31 5.03 -16.66 -8.33
C SER A 31 4.82 -17.70 -9.43
N GLY A 32 5.56 -17.63 -10.53
CA GLY A 32 5.57 -18.65 -11.58
C GLY A 32 4.76 -18.30 -12.84
N GLN A 33 4.19 -17.09 -12.95
CA GLN A 33 3.46 -16.69 -14.16
C GLN A 33 4.40 -16.33 -15.30
N PRO A 34 4.05 -16.69 -16.54
CA PRO A 34 4.78 -16.21 -17.73
C PRO A 34 4.73 -14.68 -17.81
N ALA A 35 5.81 -14.06 -18.30
CA ALA A 35 5.98 -12.61 -18.32
C ALA A 35 4.81 -11.87 -19.01
N GLY A 36 4.36 -12.35 -20.17
CA GLY A 36 3.25 -11.72 -20.90
C GLY A 36 1.94 -11.75 -20.13
N LYS A 37 1.62 -12.87 -19.49
CA LYS A 37 0.44 -13.00 -18.64
C LYS A 37 0.55 -12.15 -17.39
N ALA A 38 1.71 -12.11 -16.76
CA ALA A 38 1.97 -11.30 -15.58
C ALA A 38 1.74 -9.81 -15.88
N ARG A 39 2.22 -9.33 -17.02
CA ARG A 39 2.02 -7.94 -17.47
C ARG A 39 0.53 -7.64 -17.67
N ALA A 40 -0.18 -8.49 -18.41
CA ALA A 40 -1.61 -8.28 -18.69
C ALA A 40 -2.43 -8.25 -17.40
N MET A 41 -2.17 -9.14 -16.47
CA MET A 41 -2.91 -9.20 -15.20
C MET A 41 -2.57 -8.03 -14.27
N ALA A 42 -1.32 -7.60 -14.23
CA ALA A 42 -0.94 -6.43 -13.47
C ALA A 42 -1.59 -5.15 -14.01
N ASP A 43 -1.61 -4.98 -15.32
CA ASP A 43 -2.24 -3.83 -15.98
C ASP A 43 -3.74 -3.82 -15.72
N GLU A 44 -4.41 -4.97 -15.81
CA GLU A 44 -5.84 -5.10 -15.51
C GLU A 44 -6.15 -4.75 -14.05
N GLN A 45 -5.37 -5.27 -13.11
CA GLN A 45 -5.56 -4.99 -11.69
C GLN A 45 -5.38 -3.51 -11.37
N LEU A 46 -4.34 -2.88 -11.91
CA LEU A 46 -4.09 -1.46 -11.70
C LEU A 46 -5.13 -0.58 -12.39
N ALA A 47 -5.65 -0.99 -13.55
CA ALA A 47 -6.71 -0.26 -14.23
C ALA A 47 -8.02 -0.20 -13.43
N THR A 48 -8.26 -1.21 -12.57
CA THR A 48 -9.41 -1.23 -11.66
C THR A 48 -9.32 -0.11 -10.64
N PHE A 49 -8.14 0.15 -10.09
CA PHE A 49 -7.91 1.17 -9.06
C PHE A 49 -7.55 2.53 -9.64
N PHE A 50 -7.02 2.56 -10.84
CA PHE A 50 -6.55 3.77 -11.51
C PHE A 50 -7.07 3.83 -12.96
N PRO A 51 -8.40 3.91 -13.15
CA PRO A 51 -8.97 3.99 -14.48
C PRO A 51 -8.48 5.25 -15.21
N GLY A 52 -7.98 5.07 -16.42
CA GLY A 52 -7.38 6.16 -17.18
C GLY A 52 -6.09 6.72 -16.58
N GLY A 53 -5.42 5.95 -15.70
CA GLY A 53 -4.19 6.38 -15.05
C GLY A 53 -4.37 7.37 -13.89
N ARG A 54 -5.59 7.49 -13.37
CA ARG A 54 -5.91 8.36 -12.23
C ARG A 54 -6.59 7.56 -11.12
N PRO A 55 -6.39 7.93 -9.84
CA PRO A 55 -7.03 7.21 -8.74
C PRO A 55 -8.55 7.18 -8.90
N ALA A 56 -9.16 6.00 -8.75
CA ALA A 56 -10.61 5.87 -8.63
C ALA A 56 -11.07 6.55 -7.34
N GLU A 57 -12.38 6.80 -7.24
CA GLU A 57 -12.95 7.42 -6.05
C GLU A 57 -12.56 6.66 -4.78
N GLY A 58 -12.10 7.39 -3.78
CA GLY A 58 -11.67 6.84 -2.49
C GLY A 58 -10.22 6.38 -2.46
N HIS A 59 -9.55 6.27 -3.59
CA HIS A 59 -8.11 5.94 -3.62
C HIS A 59 -7.27 7.19 -3.47
N ARG A 60 -6.28 7.12 -2.57
CA ARG A 60 -5.35 8.23 -2.31
C ARG A 60 -3.92 7.70 -2.20
N VAL A 61 -3.00 8.42 -2.81
CA VAL A 61 -1.58 8.11 -2.74
C VAL A 61 -0.85 9.33 -2.22
N TRP A 62 -0.05 9.14 -1.17
CA TRP A 62 0.71 10.22 -0.54
C TRP A 62 2.20 9.97 -0.62
N VAL A 63 2.95 11.06 -0.65
CA VAL A 63 4.37 11.07 -0.33
C VAL A 63 4.51 11.20 1.19
N ALA A 64 5.40 10.42 1.77
CA ALA A 64 5.81 10.57 3.17
C ALA A 64 7.10 11.40 3.21
N GLU A 65 7.08 12.47 4.00
CA GLU A 65 8.23 13.38 4.15
C GLU A 65 8.69 13.47 5.58
N LEU A 66 9.99 13.56 5.77
CA LEU A 66 10.62 13.90 7.03
C LEU A 66 11.49 15.13 6.81
N ASP A 67 11.17 16.24 7.49
CA ASP A 67 11.88 17.51 7.36
C ASP A 67 12.01 17.99 5.91
N GLY A 68 10.92 17.83 5.13
CA GLY A 68 10.86 18.24 3.73
C GLY A 68 11.53 17.29 2.74
N VAL A 69 12.05 16.16 3.23
CA VAL A 69 12.70 15.14 2.38
C VAL A 69 11.77 13.94 2.24
N THR A 70 11.55 13.51 1.00
CA THR A 70 10.77 12.29 0.72
C THR A 70 11.48 11.07 1.31
N VAL A 71 10.74 10.30 2.12
CA VAL A 71 11.25 9.08 2.77
C VAL A 71 10.43 7.84 2.40
N GLY A 72 9.34 7.99 1.69
CA GLY A 72 8.49 6.89 1.26
C GLY A 72 7.14 7.36 0.74
N TRP A 73 6.20 6.42 0.69
CA TRP A 73 4.86 6.69 0.17
C TRP A 73 3.83 5.74 0.81
N ALA A 74 2.55 6.08 0.69
CA ALA A 74 1.44 5.25 1.14
C ALA A 74 0.26 5.34 0.16
N TRP A 75 -0.42 4.21 -0.05
CA TRP A 75 -1.60 4.12 -0.90
C TRP A 75 -2.73 3.45 -0.13
N VAL A 76 -3.85 4.16 -0.01
CA VAL A 76 -5.06 3.72 0.68
C VAL A 76 -6.25 3.84 -0.26
N GLY A 77 -7.21 2.97 -0.12
CA GLY A 77 -8.47 3.01 -0.86
C GLY A 77 -9.62 2.39 -0.10
N PRO A 78 -10.77 2.21 -0.75
CA PRO A 78 -11.91 1.54 -0.15
C PRO A 78 -11.59 0.08 0.22
N HIS A 79 -12.23 -0.41 1.28
CA HIS A 79 -12.07 -1.80 1.70
C HIS A 79 -12.63 -2.74 0.62
N PRO A 80 -11.88 -3.74 0.13
CA PRO A 80 -12.31 -4.59 -0.99
C PRO A 80 -13.66 -5.30 -0.77
N ASN A 81 -13.96 -5.68 0.46
CA ASN A 81 -15.21 -6.37 0.81
C ASN A 81 -16.31 -5.43 1.33
N ARG A 82 -16.00 -4.15 1.51
CA ARG A 82 -16.93 -3.12 1.98
C ARG A 82 -16.68 -1.80 1.24
N PRO A 83 -16.74 -1.81 -0.10
CA PRO A 83 -16.28 -0.68 -0.90
C PRO A 83 -17.12 0.58 -0.80
N VAL A 84 -18.37 0.45 -0.31
CA VAL A 84 -19.27 1.59 -0.15
C VAL A 84 -19.35 2.13 1.28
N ASP A 85 -18.65 1.49 2.23
CA ASP A 85 -18.60 1.93 3.62
C ASP A 85 -17.46 2.94 3.80
N PRO A 86 -17.75 4.24 3.98
CA PRO A 86 -16.69 5.25 4.09
C PRO A 86 -15.95 5.22 5.43
N THR A 87 -16.43 4.45 6.40
CA THR A 87 -15.78 4.34 7.73
C THR A 87 -14.68 3.29 7.77
N VAL A 88 -14.54 2.50 6.70
CA VAL A 88 -13.55 1.43 6.61
C VAL A 88 -12.63 1.68 5.42
N ALA A 89 -11.33 1.68 5.65
CA ALA A 89 -10.34 1.86 4.60
C ALA A 89 -9.41 0.65 4.49
N TRP A 90 -8.72 0.56 3.38
CA TRP A 90 -7.75 -0.50 3.10
C TRP A 90 -6.40 0.08 2.72
N LEU A 91 -5.36 -0.36 3.42
CA LEU A 91 -3.99 -0.01 3.11
C LEU A 91 -3.47 -0.96 2.04
N PHE A 92 -3.38 -0.48 0.80
CA PHE A 92 -2.87 -1.27 -0.31
C PHE A 92 -1.35 -1.38 -0.27
N SER A 93 -0.68 -0.30 0.10
CA SER A 93 0.77 -0.31 0.15
C SER A 93 1.30 0.83 1.02
N ILE A 94 2.40 0.55 1.71
CA ILE A 94 3.20 1.54 2.41
C ILE A 94 4.66 1.15 2.23
N GLU A 95 5.50 2.11 1.90
CA GLU A 95 6.91 1.83 1.67
C GLU A 95 7.78 2.96 2.19
N VAL A 96 8.89 2.59 2.79
CA VAL A 96 9.97 3.49 3.18
C VAL A 96 11.15 3.24 2.25
N ASP A 97 11.77 4.30 1.77
CA ASP A 97 12.95 4.22 0.92
C ASP A 97 14.00 3.30 1.54
N ARG A 98 14.55 2.41 0.72
CA ARG A 98 15.49 1.39 1.18
C ARG A 98 16.64 1.99 2.01
N ALA A 99 17.18 3.12 1.57
CA ALA A 99 18.28 3.80 2.25
C ALA A 99 17.91 4.37 3.62
N ARG A 100 16.61 4.48 3.91
CA ARG A 100 16.07 5.07 5.14
C ARG A 100 15.40 4.05 6.06
N ARG A 101 15.50 2.77 5.75
CA ARG A 101 14.91 1.70 6.57
C ARG A 101 15.65 1.50 7.88
N GLY A 102 14.97 0.92 8.86
CA GLY A 102 15.55 0.66 10.18
C GLY A 102 15.63 1.88 11.11
N GLN A 103 14.97 2.98 10.75
CA GLN A 103 14.98 4.23 11.50
C GLN A 103 13.64 4.57 12.15
N GLY A 104 12.68 3.65 12.14
CA GLY A 104 11.34 3.88 12.68
C GLY A 104 10.42 4.69 11.76
N LEU A 105 10.80 4.91 10.52
CA LEU A 105 10.02 5.70 9.57
C LEU A 105 8.74 5.00 9.12
N GLY A 106 8.73 3.67 9.05
CA GLY A 106 7.53 2.89 8.75
C GLY A 106 6.45 3.12 9.80
N ARG A 107 6.81 3.08 11.06
CA ARG A 107 5.90 3.36 12.18
C ARG A 107 5.40 4.80 12.17
N SER A 108 6.29 5.76 11.93
CA SER A 108 5.91 7.17 11.84
C SER A 108 5.01 7.45 10.65
N THR A 109 5.27 6.82 9.51
CA THR A 109 4.41 6.94 8.31
C THR A 109 3.03 6.34 8.56
N LEU A 110 2.98 5.17 9.18
CA LEU A 110 1.71 4.52 9.53
C LEU A 110 0.90 5.38 10.50
N ALA A 111 1.53 5.94 11.52
CA ALA A 111 0.86 6.83 12.48
C ALA A 111 0.32 8.09 11.80
N ALA A 112 1.07 8.69 10.89
CA ALA A 112 0.61 9.86 10.13
C ALA A 112 -0.59 9.49 9.24
N LEU A 113 -0.56 8.31 8.60
CA LEU A 113 -1.66 7.81 7.79
C LEU A 113 -2.92 7.60 8.63
N GLU A 114 -2.79 6.95 9.77
CA GLU A 114 -3.91 6.72 10.68
C GLU A 114 -4.55 8.04 11.13
N ALA A 115 -3.75 9.04 11.42
CA ALA A 115 -4.25 10.36 11.82
C ALA A 115 -5.05 11.04 10.69
N GLU A 116 -4.57 10.97 9.44
CA GLU A 116 -5.31 11.48 8.28
C GLU A 116 -6.65 10.76 8.10
N LEU A 117 -6.66 9.44 8.22
CA LEU A 117 -7.87 8.65 8.06
C LEU A 117 -8.89 8.91 9.17
N VAL A 118 -8.44 9.03 10.42
CA VAL A 118 -9.32 9.37 11.56
C VAL A 118 -9.95 10.75 11.34
N ALA A 119 -9.18 11.71 10.87
CA ALA A 119 -9.72 13.05 10.57
C ALA A 119 -10.82 13.02 9.50
N ASP A 120 -10.77 12.04 8.60
CA ASP A 120 -11.78 11.83 7.55
C ASP A 120 -12.95 10.92 7.98
N GLY A 121 -13.00 10.49 9.23
CA GLY A 121 -14.09 9.67 9.77
C GLY A 121 -13.88 8.16 9.62
N VAL A 122 -12.70 7.72 9.23
CA VAL A 122 -12.38 6.29 9.16
C VAL A 122 -12.21 5.73 10.57
N THR A 123 -12.85 4.61 10.84
CA THR A 123 -12.80 3.95 12.15
C THR A 123 -12.08 2.60 12.13
N GLU A 124 -11.83 2.06 10.93
CA GLU A 124 -11.11 0.80 10.77
C GLU A 124 -10.21 0.85 9.54
N LEU A 125 -8.96 0.44 9.70
CA LEU A 125 -8.01 0.29 8.61
C LEU A 125 -7.61 -1.18 8.52
N GLY A 126 -7.84 -1.79 7.37
CA GLY A 126 -7.44 -3.17 7.09
C GLY A 126 -6.28 -3.23 6.11
N LEU A 127 -5.60 -4.37 6.10
CA LEU A 127 -4.50 -4.63 5.17
C LEU A 127 -4.27 -6.13 5.04
N ASN A 128 -3.55 -6.52 3.99
CA ASN A 128 -2.96 -7.84 3.87
C ASN A 128 -1.45 -7.73 3.98
N VAL A 129 -0.84 -8.71 4.61
CA VAL A 129 0.62 -8.83 4.69
C VAL A 129 1.02 -10.26 4.36
N PHE A 130 2.03 -10.44 3.52
CA PHE A 130 2.53 -11.77 3.20
C PHE A 130 3.17 -12.42 4.43
N ALA A 131 2.94 -13.73 4.60
CA ALA A 131 3.41 -14.48 5.74
C ALA A 131 4.94 -14.41 5.94
N GLY A 132 5.70 -14.31 4.85
CA GLY A 132 7.16 -14.21 4.89
C GLY A 132 7.70 -12.79 5.13
N ASN A 133 6.85 -11.78 5.19
CA ASN A 133 7.27 -10.41 5.44
C ASN A 133 7.32 -10.12 6.94
N ASP A 134 8.34 -10.63 7.61
CA ASP A 134 8.46 -10.54 9.07
C ASP A 134 8.58 -9.10 9.56
N SER A 135 9.26 -8.24 8.82
CA SER A 135 9.43 -6.83 9.18
C SER A 135 8.09 -6.09 9.20
N ALA A 136 7.27 -6.26 8.15
CA ALA A 136 5.95 -5.66 8.07
C ALA A 136 5.01 -6.25 9.13
N LYS A 137 5.02 -7.57 9.31
CA LYS A 137 4.21 -8.24 10.34
C LYS A 137 4.50 -7.69 11.73
N ARG A 138 5.77 -7.48 12.05
CA ARG A 138 6.17 -6.91 13.33
C ARG A 138 5.71 -5.46 13.47
N LEU A 139 5.85 -4.67 12.42
CA LEU A 139 5.38 -3.29 12.41
C LEU A 139 3.88 -3.23 12.74
N TYR A 140 3.07 -4.01 12.05
CA TYR A 140 1.62 -3.99 12.26
C TYR A 140 1.23 -4.54 13.63
N ALA A 141 1.78 -5.67 14.05
CA ALA A 141 1.50 -6.25 15.37
C ALA A 141 1.83 -5.29 16.51
N THR A 142 2.97 -4.61 16.43
CA THR A 142 3.38 -3.64 17.46
C THR A 142 2.69 -2.29 17.34
N SER A 143 1.93 -2.08 16.27
CA SER A 143 1.12 -0.88 16.05
C SER A 143 -0.37 -1.10 16.36
N GLY A 144 -0.72 -2.25 16.91
CA GLY A 144 -2.09 -2.56 17.37
C GLY A 144 -2.97 -3.26 16.35
N TYR A 145 -2.41 -3.77 15.26
CA TYR A 145 -3.16 -4.52 14.25
C TYR A 145 -3.28 -5.99 14.67
N ASP A 146 -4.49 -6.53 14.55
CA ASP A 146 -4.79 -7.92 14.85
C ASP A 146 -4.98 -8.73 13.58
N GLU A 147 -4.51 -9.96 13.56
CA GLU A 147 -4.80 -10.89 12.47
C GLU A 147 -6.28 -11.29 12.52
N ARG A 148 -7.02 -11.07 11.42
CA ARG A 148 -8.44 -11.36 11.31
C ARG A 148 -8.71 -12.57 10.44
N ALA A 149 -7.84 -12.84 9.46
CA ALA A 149 -7.96 -13.97 8.54
C ALA A 149 -6.56 -14.42 8.13
N VAL A 150 -6.41 -15.72 7.90
CA VAL A 150 -5.16 -16.31 7.40
C VAL A 150 -5.49 -17.12 6.15
N THR A 151 -4.84 -16.82 5.03
CA THR A 151 -4.98 -17.59 3.79
C THR A 151 -3.91 -18.69 3.77
N MET A 152 -4.32 -19.90 3.51
CA MET A 152 -3.44 -21.06 3.46
C MET A 152 -3.62 -21.79 2.14
N SER A 153 -2.54 -22.35 1.60
CA SER A 153 -2.58 -23.15 0.38
C SER A 153 -1.57 -24.28 0.45
N LYS A 154 -1.84 -25.31 -0.32
CA LYS A 154 -0.94 -26.46 -0.47
C LYS A 154 -0.89 -26.85 -1.94
N THR A 155 0.30 -26.99 -2.49
CA THR A 155 0.50 -27.54 -3.83
C THR A 155 0.27 -29.05 -3.78
N LEU A 156 -0.60 -29.55 -4.66
CA LEU A 156 -0.98 -30.98 -4.64
C LEU A 156 -0.20 -31.84 -5.61
N LEU A 157 0.62 -31.24 -6.46
CA LEU A 157 1.45 -31.95 -7.44
C LEU A 157 2.92 -31.61 -7.29
#